data_68359124ce75d00e9ef500c7891b65fa
#
_entry.id   68359124ce75d00e9ef500c7891b65fa
#
_cell.length_a   1.000
_cell.length_b   1.000
_cell.length_c   1.000
_cell.angle_alpha   90.00
_cell.angle_beta   90.00
_cell.angle_gamma   90.00
#
_symmetry.space_group_name_H-M   'P 1'
#
loop_
_entity.id
_entity.type
_entity.pdbx_description
1 polymer ?
#
loop_
_entity_poly.entity_id
_entity_poly.type
_entity_poly.pdbx_seq_one_letter_code
_entity_poly.pdbx_strand_id
1 'polypeptide(L)'
;MIKAEQGDILKVASIQYPLIVVSKNFFNESGLVMACPVLPNAVPGPLRIRCSNDKTPRYIYCEQLRVVDLNVRRFSKTGFIPLQELMDVVDAIQSIFEYI
;
A
#
# COMPACT_ATOMS: atom_id res chain seq x y z
N MET A 1 9.09 -13.95 -13.77
CA MET A 1 9.23 -12.65 -13.09
C MET A 1 8.02 -12.39 -12.21
N ILE A 2 8.24 -12.03 -10.96
CA ILE A 2 7.15 -11.70 -10.05
C ILE A 2 6.64 -10.29 -10.37
N LYS A 3 5.36 -10.17 -10.61
CA LYS A 3 4.71 -8.87 -10.83
C LYS A 3 3.92 -8.48 -9.59
N ALA A 4 3.98 -7.21 -9.24
CA ALA A 4 3.17 -6.69 -8.16
C ALA A 4 1.74 -6.47 -8.64
N GLU A 5 0.77 -6.86 -7.83
CA GLU A 5 -0.64 -6.72 -8.11
C GLU A 5 -1.30 -5.82 -7.08
N GLN A 6 -2.40 -5.20 -7.47
CA GLN A 6 -3.17 -4.36 -6.57
C GLN A 6 -3.58 -5.14 -5.31
N GLY A 7 -3.30 -4.57 -4.14
CA GLY A 7 -3.58 -5.22 -2.86
C GLY A 7 -2.40 -6.01 -2.28
N ASP A 8 -1.34 -6.21 -3.04
CA ASP A 8 -0.16 -6.93 -2.55
C ASP A 8 0.54 -6.16 -1.44
N ILE A 9 1.08 -6.92 -0.49
CA ILE A 9 1.99 -6.40 0.53
C ILE A 9 3.40 -6.70 0.06
N LEU A 10 4.22 -5.67 -0.09
CA LEU A 10 5.59 -5.81 -0.56
C LEU A 10 6.59 -5.42 0.51
N LYS A 11 7.68 -6.18 0.55
CA LYS A 11 8.91 -5.74 1.22
C LYS A 11 9.86 -5.30 0.13
N VAL A 12 10.26 -4.03 0.16
CA VAL A 12 11.11 -3.44 -0.88
C VAL A 12 12.46 -3.05 -0.29
N ALA A 13 13.54 -3.41 -0.99
CA ALA A 13 14.90 -3.11 -0.54
C ALA A 13 15.07 -1.60 -0.33
N SER A 14 15.74 -1.25 0.76
CA SER A 14 16.01 0.15 1.16
C SER A 14 14.79 0.94 1.60
N ILE A 15 13.64 0.29 1.75
CA ILE A 15 12.44 0.90 2.31
C ILE A 15 12.12 0.19 3.62
N GLN A 16 12.03 0.96 4.69
CA GLN A 16 11.95 0.44 6.05
C GLN A 16 10.68 -0.36 6.32
N TYR A 17 9.53 0.14 5.86
CA TYR A 17 8.22 -0.45 6.19
C TYR A 17 7.62 -1.18 4.99
N PRO A 18 6.77 -2.19 5.25
CA PRO A 18 6.03 -2.83 4.16
C PRO A 18 5.17 -1.82 3.40
N LEU A 19 4.93 -2.10 2.14
CA LEU A 19 4.13 -1.24 1.28
C LEU A 19 2.91 -2.01 0.76
N ILE A 20 1.77 -1.36 0.71
CA ILE A 20 0.57 -1.88 0.09
C ILE A 20 0.45 -1.28 -1.31
N VAL A 21 0.39 -2.12 -2.32
CA VAL A 21 0.19 -1.68 -3.70
C VAL A 21 -1.27 -1.27 -3.88
N VAL A 22 -1.50 -0.02 -4.22
CA VAL A 22 -2.87 0.50 -4.41
C VAL A 22 -3.22 0.73 -5.88
N SER A 23 -2.23 0.77 -6.75
CA SER A 23 -2.43 0.96 -8.18
C SER A 23 -2.93 -0.30 -8.87
N LYS A 24 -3.75 -0.09 -9.92
CA LYS A 24 -4.29 -1.20 -10.72
C LYS A 24 -3.19 -1.92 -11.50
N ASN A 25 -3.47 -3.17 -11.85
CA ASN A 25 -2.49 -4.02 -12.51
C ASN A 25 -2.03 -3.47 -13.85
N PHE A 26 -2.88 -2.79 -14.63
CA PHE A 26 -2.44 -2.20 -15.89
C PHE A 26 -1.36 -1.12 -15.68
N PHE A 27 -1.46 -0.35 -14.60
CA PHE A 27 -0.43 0.62 -14.24
C PHE A 27 0.85 -0.11 -13.81
N ASN A 28 0.69 -1.18 -13.02
CA ASN A 28 1.80 -1.92 -12.45
C ASN A 28 2.64 -2.66 -13.51
N GLU A 29 2.09 -2.88 -14.69
CA GLU A 29 2.81 -3.56 -15.78
C GLU A 29 4.06 -2.81 -16.22
N SER A 30 4.13 -1.51 -16.02
CA SER A 30 5.31 -0.71 -16.31
C SER A 30 6.48 -0.99 -15.35
N GLY A 31 6.22 -1.69 -14.25
CA GLY A 31 7.19 -1.87 -13.16
C GLY A 31 7.12 -0.77 -12.12
N LEU A 32 6.35 0.30 -12.36
CA LEU A 32 6.06 1.30 -11.35
C LEU A 32 4.80 0.89 -10.60
N VAL A 33 4.77 1.15 -9.30
CA VAL A 33 3.56 0.97 -8.49
C VAL A 33 3.32 2.21 -7.65
N MET A 34 2.05 2.49 -7.36
CA MET A 34 1.67 3.47 -6.34
C MET A 34 1.38 2.68 -5.07
N ALA A 35 2.02 3.06 -3.97
CA ALA A 35 1.93 2.28 -2.73
C ALA A 35 1.92 3.16 -1.49
N CYS A 36 1.31 2.62 -0.43
CA CYS A 36 1.23 3.26 0.88
C CYS A 36 1.97 2.42 1.92
N PRO A 37 2.70 3.04 2.85
CA PRO A 37 3.42 2.28 3.88
C PRO A 37 2.48 1.80 4.98
N VAL A 38 2.88 0.68 5.60
CA VAL A 38 2.23 0.13 6.79
C VAL A 38 3.15 0.41 7.97
N LEU A 39 2.68 1.20 8.92
CA LEU A 39 3.49 1.60 10.07
C LEU A 39 2.97 0.95 11.36
N PRO A 40 3.88 0.46 12.22
CA PRO A 40 3.50 -0.03 13.55
C PRO A 40 3.25 1.13 14.50
N ASN A 41 2.48 0.88 15.55
CA ASN A 41 2.24 1.84 16.63
C ASN A 41 1.71 3.19 16.15
N ALA A 42 0.98 3.17 15.04
CA ALA A 42 0.45 4.39 14.44
C ALA A 42 -0.77 4.90 15.18
N VAL A 43 -0.95 6.22 15.15
CA VAL A 43 -2.14 6.83 15.70
C VAL A 43 -3.30 6.65 14.73
N PRO A 44 -4.45 6.10 15.16
CA PRO A 44 -5.62 5.99 14.30
C PRO A 44 -6.08 7.34 13.77
N GLY A 45 -6.62 7.35 12.56
CA GLY A 45 -7.12 8.57 11.94
C GLY A 45 -7.90 8.23 10.68
N PRO A 46 -8.56 9.22 10.06
CA PRO A 46 -9.45 8.97 8.92
C PRO A 46 -8.73 8.49 7.66
N LEU A 47 -7.42 8.78 7.54
CA LEU A 47 -6.62 8.35 6.39
C LEU A 47 -5.72 7.15 6.74
N ARG A 48 -5.98 6.48 7.86
CA ARG A 48 -5.19 5.36 8.33
C ARG A 48 -6.08 4.14 8.51
N ILE A 49 -5.84 3.14 7.69
CA ILE A 49 -6.65 1.93 7.67
C ILE A 49 -5.91 0.82 8.41
N ARG A 50 -6.57 0.25 9.41
CA ARG A 50 -5.97 -0.83 10.20
C ARG A 50 -5.88 -2.11 9.39
N CYS A 51 -4.71 -2.77 9.46
CA CYS A 51 -4.53 -4.11 8.89
C CYS A 51 -5.19 -5.14 9.80
N SER A 52 -6.23 -5.81 9.32
CA SER A 52 -7.06 -6.71 10.13
C SER A 52 -6.37 -8.01 10.51
N ASN A 53 -5.36 -8.43 9.75
CA ASN A 53 -4.69 -9.71 9.95
C ASN A 53 -3.51 -9.65 10.93
N ASP A 54 -3.22 -8.49 11.48
CA ASP A 54 -2.08 -8.33 12.35
C ASP A 54 -2.46 -8.46 13.83
N LYS A 55 -1.68 -9.24 14.57
CA LYS A 55 -1.83 -9.36 16.03
C LYS A 55 -1.47 -8.05 16.71
N THR A 56 -0.43 -7.39 16.22
CA THR A 56 -0.02 -6.06 16.68
C THR A 56 -0.65 -5.02 15.77
N PRO A 57 -1.30 -3.99 16.31
CA PRO A 57 -1.93 -2.99 15.46
C PRO A 57 -0.94 -2.33 14.52
N ARG A 58 -1.23 -2.36 13.21
CA ARG A 58 -0.50 -1.65 12.17
C ARG A 58 -1.51 -0.95 11.30
N TYR A 59 -1.11 0.17 10.74
CA TYR A 59 -2.00 1.02 9.95
C TYR A 59 -1.38 1.35 8.60
N ILE A 60 -2.21 1.31 7.56
CA ILE A 60 -1.84 1.75 6.22
C ILE A 60 -2.02 3.26 6.18
N TYR A 61 -0.95 4.00 5.90
CA TYR A 61 -0.95 5.45 5.83
C TYR A 61 -1.28 5.91 4.42
N CYS A 62 -2.57 6.17 4.19
CA CYS A 62 -3.06 6.53 2.85
C CYS A 62 -2.53 7.89 2.38
N GLU A 63 -2.24 8.82 3.29
CA GLU A 63 -1.69 10.13 2.94
C GLU A 63 -0.21 10.08 2.55
N GLN A 64 0.46 8.95 2.76
CA GLN A 64 1.85 8.76 2.35
C GLN A 64 1.99 7.95 1.07
N LEU A 65 1.04 8.11 0.18
CA LEU A 65 1.07 7.49 -1.13
C LEU A 65 2.31 7.93 -1.91
N ARG A 66 3.02 6.96 -2.51
CA ARG A 66 4.22 7.25 -3.28
C ARG A 66 4.36 6.31 -4.46
N VAL A 67 5.11 6.76 -5.46
CA VAL A 67 5.51 5.92 -6.58
C VAL A 67 6.77 5.17 -6.20
N VAL A 68 6.81 3.88 -6.50
CA VAL A 68 7.99 3.04 -6.30
C VAL A 68 8.32 2.36 -7.62
N ASP A 69 9.58 2.45 -8.04
CA ASP A 69 10.05 1.81 -9.27
C ASP A 69 10.62 0.44 -8.92
N LEU A 70 9.86 -0.60 -9.23
CA LEU A 70 10.24 -1.99 -8.96
C LEU A 70 11.19 -2.55 -10.03
N ASN A 71 11.48 -1.80 -11.10
CA ASN A 71 12.48 -2.20 -12.08
C ASN A 71 13.90 -2.06 -11.55
N VAL A 72 14.09 -1.15 -10.58
CA VAL A 72 15.42 -0.83 -10.05
C VAL A 72 15.60 -1.22 -8.59
N ARG A 73 14.57 -1.78 -7.95
CA ARG A 73 14.62 -2.18 -6.55
C ARG A 73 14.25 -3.65 -6.42
N ARG A 74 14.97 -4.36 -5.57
CA ARG A 74 14.57 -5.73 -5.19
C ARG A 74 13.34 -5.65 -4.30
N PHE A 75 12.43 -6.58 -4.51
CA PHE A 75 11.24 -6.66 -3.68
C PHE A 75 10.76 -8.11 -3.56
N SER A 76 9.97 -8.36 -2.56
CA SER A 76 9.28 -9.64 -2.38
C SER A 76 7.84 -9.39 -1.96
N LYS A 77 6.96 -10.28 -2.39
CA LYS A 77 5.58 -10.28 -1.91
C LYS A 77 5.53 -11.04 -0.59
N THR A 78 4.95 -10.42 0.43
CA THR A 78 4.81 -11.04 1.74
C THR A 78 3.37 -11.42 2.05
N GLY A 79 2.41 -11.02 1.21
CA GLY A 79 1.01 -11.31 1.36
C GLY A 79 0.16 -10.36 0.56
N PHE A 80 -1.12 -10.27 0.92
CA PHE A 80 -2.04 -9.31 0.31
C PHE A 80 -3.10 -8.94 1.34
N ILE A 81 -3.71 -7.77 1.16
CA ILE A 81 -4.76 -7.31 2.07
C ILE A 81 -6.13 -7.79 1.55
N PRO A 82 -7.11 -7.98 2.45
CA PRO A 82 -8.47 -8.30 2.04
C PRO A 82 -9.07 -7.21 1.15
N LEU A 83 -9.96 -7.59 0.26
CA LEU A 83 -10.59 -6.66 -0.68
C LEU A 83 -11.23 -5.47 0.03
N GLN A 84 -11.90 -5.69 1.16
CA GLN A 84 -12.53 -4.59 1.89
C GLN A 84 -11.52 -3.56 2.36
N GLU A 85 -10.37 -3.99 2.85
CA GLU A 85 -9.30 -3.06 3.25
C GLU A 85 -8.76 -2.29 2.06
N LEU A 86 -8.59 -2.96 0.91
CA LEU A 86 -8.16 -2.28 -0.31
C LEU A 86 -9.16 -1.21 -0.73
N MET A 87 -10.45 -1.52 -0.67
CA MET A 87 -11.50 -0.56 -1.00
C MET A 87 -11.45 0.65 -0.04
N ASP A 88 -11.28 0.39 1.25
CA ASP A 88 -11.19 1.45 2.25
C ASP A 88 -9.97 2.35 2.00
N VAL A 89 -8.84 1.76 1.64
CA VAL A 89 -7.61 2.51 1.32
C VAL A 89 -7.81 3.38 0.08
N VAL A 90 -8.38 2.81 -0.98
CA VAL A 90 -8.61 3.56 -2.22
C VAL A 90 -9.60 4.70 -1.99
N ASP A 91 -10.66 4.45 -1.24
CA ASP A 91 -11.64 5.49 -0.89
C ASP A 91 -10.99 6.62 -0.08
N ALA A 92 -10.14 6.27 0.88
CA ALA A 92 -9.41 7.26 1.68
C ALA A 92 -8.50 8.12 0.80
N ILE A 93 -7.78 7.51 -0.15
CA ILE A 93 -6.91 8.24 -1.07
C ILE A 93 -7.73 9.17 -1.95
N GLN A 94 -8.84 8.71 -2.50
CA GLN A 94 -9.71 9.52 -3.34
C GLN A 94 -10.24 10.75 -2.59
N SER A 95 -10.54 10.59 -1.30
CA SER A 95 -11.07 11.68 -0.49
C SER A 95 -10.08 12.84 -0.34
N ILE A 96 -8.78 12.59 -0.47
CA ILE A 96 -7.75 13.62 -0.40
C ILE A 96 -7.85 14.59 -1.58
N PHE A 97 -8.35 14.13 -2.71
CA PHE A 97 -8.37 14.88 -3.97
C PHE A 97 -9.73 15.50 -4.30
N GLU A 98 -10.70 15.39 -3.44
CA GLU A 98 -11.98 16.05 -3.60
C GLU A 98 -11.82 17.55 -3.29
N TYR A 99 -12.45 18.42 -4.12
CA TYR A 99 -12.29 19.86 -3.94
C TYR A 99 -13.59 20.59 -3.65
N ILE A 100 -14.56 19.89 -3.11
CA ILE A 100 -15.77 20.53 -2.60
C ILE A 100 -16.15 20.01 -1.24
#